data_e2064b6bfa0fb8df23ced7c65f33bfcc
#
_entry.id   e2064b6bfa0fb8df23ced7c65f33bfcc
#
_cell.length_a   1.000
_cell.length_b   1.000
_cell.length_c   1.000
_cell.angle_alpha   90.00
_cell.angle_beta   90.00
_cell.angle_gamma   90.00
#
_symmetry.space_group_name_H-M   'P 1'
#
loop_
_entity.id
_entity.type
_entity.pdbx_description
1 polymer ?
#
loop_
_entity_poly.entity_id
_entity_poly.type
_entity_poly.pdbx_seq_one_letter_code
_entity_poly.pdbx_strand_id
1 'polypeptide(L)'
;GVQTCALPISFNPLKWGDAFTEGNSWHYTWSVFHDPQGLIDLMGGKDGFNQMMDSVFILPPIFDESYYRAVIHEIREMQIMNMGNYAHGNQPIQHMLYMYNYSGQPWKAQHWIREVMDKLYTPAPDGYCGDEDNGQTSAWYVFSAMGFYPVCPGTDEYVLGTPYFKEMKLHLENGKTVTISAPNNGDDKRYISLMTLNGKEYTKNYLTHQDLMNGATISFKMDVKPNQQRGTKEGDFPYSFSNEFKKKK
;
A
#
# COMPACT_ATOMS: atom_id res chain seq x y z
N GLY A 1 43.71 -14.13 -18.65
CA GLY A 1 42.34 -13.76 -18.95
C GLY A 1 41.38 -14.56 -18.08
N VAL A 2 40.82 -13.92 -17.09
CA VAL A 2 39.67 -14.50 -16.36
C VAL A 2 38.49 -14.35 -17.30
N GLN A 3 38.16 -15.42 -17.99
CA GLN A 3 36.95 -15.51 -18.78
C GLN A 3 35.80 -15.72 -17.79
N THR A 4 35.19 -14.64 -17.32
CA THR A 4 33.90 -14.72 -16.66
C THR A 4 32.88 -15.09 -17.72
N CYS A 5 32.59 -16.38 -17.83
CA CYS A 5 31.39 -16.84 -18.49
C CYS A 5 30.20 -16.41 -17.63
N ALA A 6 29.85 -15.13 -17.69
CA ALA A 6 28.52 -14.71 -17.37
C ALA A 6 27.65 -15.24 -18.51
N LEU A 7 27.13 -16.44 -18.34
CA LEU A 7 25.95 -16.85 -19.11
C LEU A 7 24.94 -15.73 -18.96
N PRO A 8 24.27 -15.27 -20.04
CA PRO A 8 23.20 -14.33 -19.91
C PRO A 8 22.19 -14.98 -18.95
N ILE A 9 22.10 -14.46 -17.72
CA ILE A 9 21.10 -14.89 -16.78
C ILE A 9 19.79 -14.46 -17.42
N SER A 10 19.08 -15.42 -17.99
CA SER A 10 17.76 -15.19 -18.54
C SER A 10 16.87 -14.77 -17.37
N PHE A 11 16.50 -13.47 -17.33
CA PHE A 11 15.60 -12.96 -16.31
C PHE A 11 14.25 -13.66 -16.44
N ASN A 12 13.82 -14.33 -15.39
CA ASN A 12 12.50 -14.94 -15.30
C ASN A 12 11.66 -14.20 -14.25
N PRO A 13 10.67 -13.38 -14.67
CA PRO A 13 9.86 -12.58 -13.76
C PRO A 13 8.99 -13.41 -12.82
N LEU A 14 8.78 -14.68 -13.11
CA LEU A 14 7.95 -15.60 -12.34
C LEU A 14 8.75 -16.41 -11.32
N LYS A 15 10.09 -16.35 -11.38
CA LYS A 15 10.95 -17.13 -10.51
C LYS A 15 10.97 -16.54 -9.09
N TRP A 16 10.58 -17.36 -8.15
CA TRP A 16 10.67 -17.05 -6.73
C TRP A 16 12.08 -17.35 -6.21
N GLY A 17 12.64 -16.41 -5.44
CA GLY A 17 14.03 -16.49 -5.00
C GLY A 17 15.02 -16.01 -6.05
N ASP A 18 16.25 -16.52 -6.03
CA ASP A 18 17.37 -16.11 -6.89
C ASP A 18 17.73 -14.62 -6.71
N ALA A 19 17.22 -13.76 -7.59
CA ALA A 19 17.38 -12.30 -7.46
C ALA A 19 16.52 -11.68 -6.34
N PHE A 20 15.54 -12.40 -5.82
CA PHE A 20 14.56 -11.93 -4.85
C PHE A 20 14.50 -12.87 -3.63
N THR A 21 14.24 -12.31 -2.47
CA THR A 21 14.00 -13.10 -1.24
C THR A 21 12.51 -13.32 -1.08
N GLU A 22 12.08 -14.60 -1.04
CA GLU A 22 10.69 -14.97 -0.75
C GLU A 22 9.65 -14.23 -1.59
N GLY A 23 9.96 -14.07 -2.87
CA GLY A 23 9.13 -13.34 -3.82
C GLY A 23 9.66 -13.45 -5.24
N ASN A 24 9.01 -12.75 -6.14
CA ASN A 24 9.40 -12.61 -7.54
C ASN A 24 9.24 -11.15 -8.01
N SER A 25 9.33 -10.89 -9.30
CA SER A 25 9.25 -9.52 -9.80
C SER A 25 7.87 -8.88 -9.61
N TRP A 26 6.77 -9.64 -9.50
CA TRP A 26 5.45 -9.11 -9.19
C TRP A 26 5.40 -8.42 -7.82
N HIS A 27 6.24 -8.87 -6.87
CA HIS A 27 6.33 -8.33 -5.53
C HIS A 27 7.35 -7.18 -5.45
N TYR A 28 8.54 -7.39 -6.02
CA TYR A 28 9.66 -6.44 -5.88
C TYR A 28 9.64 -5.25 -6.84
N THR A 29 8.84 -5.28 -7.90
CA THR A 29 8.64 -4.13 -8.80
C THR A 29 8.23 -2.86 -8.03
N TRP A 30 7.52 -3.01 -6.92
CA TRP A 30 6.96 -1.92 -6.13
C TRP A 30 7.90 -1.41 -5.02
N SER A 31 9.07 -2.03 -4.83
CA SER A 31 10.05 -1.66 -3.79
C SER A 31 10.81 -0.36 -4.11
N VAL A 32 10.09 0.65 -4.54
CA VAL A 32 10.58 2.00 -4.88
C VAL A 32 9.81 3.02 -4.03
N PHE A 33 9.83 2.81 -2.71
CA PHE A 33 9.03 3.61 -1.75
C PHE A 33 9.40 5.09 -1.76
N HIS A 34 10.66 5.41 -2.06
CA HIS A 34 11.21 6.77 -2.07
C HIS A 34 10.85 7.54 -3.34
N ASP A 35 10.56 6.83 -4.44
CA ASP A 35 10.31 7.48 -5.74
C ASP A 35 9.23 6.79 -6.59
N PRO A 36 7.97 6.69 -6.11
CA PRO A 36 6.87 6.18 -6.92
C PRO A 36 6.64 6.96 -8.21
N GLN A 37 6.91 8.27 -8.23
CA GLN A 37 6.78 9.07 -9.46
C GLN A 37 7.82 8.66 -10.51
N GLY A 38 9.06 8.38 -10.09
CA GLY A 38 10.09 7.86 -11.01
C GLY A 38 9.70 6.51 -11.59
N LEU A 39 9.10 5.62 -10.78
CA LEU A 39 8.57 4.35 -11.27
C LEU A 39 7.40 4.55 -12.25
N ILE A 40 6.49 5.48 -11.97
CA ILE A 40 5.39 5.87 -12.87
C ILE A 40 5.95 6.34 -14.22
N ASP A 41 6.96 7.21 -14.19
CA ASP A 41 7.60 7.74 -15.41
C ASP A 41 8.27 6.62 -16.22
N LEU A 42 8.96 5.67 -15.56
CA LEU A 42 9.57 4.49 -16.20
C LEU A 42 8.54 3.54 -16.83
N MET A 43 7.34 3.43 -16.26
CA MET A 43 6.25 2.62 -16.79
C MET A 43 5.43 3.31 -17.90
N GLY A 44 5.88 4.45 -18.39
CA GLY A 44 5.21 5.19 -19.46
C GLY A 44 4.07 6.08 -18.98
N GLY A 45 4.04 6.41 -17.70
CA GLY A 45 3.03 7.28 -17.09
C GLY A 45 2.00 6.56 -16.23
N LYS A 46 1.04 7.32 -15.72
CA LYS A 46 0.03 6.84 -14.77
C LYS A 46 -0.82 5.68 -15.30
N ASP A 47 -1.14 5.69 -16.58
CA ASP A 47 -2.00 4.64 -17.17
C ASP A 47 -1.27 3.30 -17.21
N GLY A 48 -0.01 3.26 -17.69
CA GLY A 48 0.82 2.05 -17.69
C GLY A 48 1.08 1.53 -16.28
N PHE A 49 1.38 2.43 -15.35
CA PHE A 49 1.56 2.10 -13.95
C PHE A 49 0.29 1.49 -13.32
N ASN A 50 -0.87 2.13 -13.50
CA ASN A 50 -2.13 1.64 -12.95
C ASN A 50 -2.54 0.30 -13.59
N GLN A 51 -2.34 0.14 -14.89
CA GLN A 51 -2.59 -1.13 -15.57
C GLN A 51 -1.73 -2.26 -15.00
N MET A 52 -0.45 -1.99 -14.75
CA MET A 52 0.44 -2.98 -14.13
C MET A 52 0.00 -3.33 -12.70
N MET A 53 -0.36 -2.33 -11.88
CA MET A 53 -0.90 -2.55 -10.54
C MET A 53 -2.19 -3.38 -10.57
N ASP A 54 -3.13 -3.04 -11.44
CA ASP A 54 -4.38 -3.80 -11.59
C ASP A 54 -4.10 -5.26 -12.00
N SER A 55 -3.09 -5.48 -12.85
CA SER A 55 -2.70 -6.81 -13.32
C SER A 55 -2.24 -7.74 -12.20
N VAL A 56 -1.66 -7.20 -11.12
CA VAL A 56 -1.26 -8.00 -9.95
C VAL A 56 -2.43 -8.79 -9.37
N PHE A 57 -3.63 -8.19 -9.35
CA PHE A 57 -4.81 -8.80 -8.72
C PHE A 57 -5.61 -9.72 -9.65
N ILE A 58 -5.50 -9.54 -10.96
CA ILE A 58 -6.37 -10.22 -11.95
C ILE A 58 -5.66 -11.33 -12.71
N LEU A 59 -4.35 -11.26 -12.85
CA LEU A 59 -3.60 -12.31 -13.53
C LEU A 59 -3.44 -13.53 -12.63
N PRO A 60 -3.54 -14.75 -13.20
CA PRO A 60 -3.38 -15.96 -12.41
C PRO A 60 -1.97 -16.02 -11.79
N PRO A 61 -1.83 -16.52 -10.56
CA PRO A 61 -0.56 -16.62 -9.85
C PRO A 61 0.29 -17.77 -10.41
N ILE A 62 0.87 -17.54 -11.58
CA ILE A 62 1.85 -18.46 -12.19
C ILE A 62 3.21 -18.17 -11.55
N PHE A 63 3.90 -19.21 -11.14
CA PHE A 63 5.20 -19.10 -10.46
C PHE A 63 6.19 -20.17 -10.94
N ASP A 64 7.46 -19.90 -10.71
CA ASP A 64 8.59 -20.82 -10.89
C ASP A 64 9.32 -20.93 -9.54
N GLU A 65 9.22 -22.12 -8.91
CA GLU A 65 9.84 -22.43 -7.62
C GLU A 65 11.20 -23.12 -7.75
N SER A 66 11.76 -23.16 -8.92
CA SER A 66 12.99 -23.94 -9.23
C SER A 66 14.20 -23.58 -8.36
N TYR A 67 14.28 -22.33 -7.86
CA TYR A 67 15.34 -21.90 -6.95
C TYR A 67 15.25 -22.58 -5.60
N TYR A 68 14.07 -22.60 -4.99
CA TYR A 68 13.83 -23.22 -3.68
C TYR A 68 13.70 -24.73 -3.77
N ARG A 69 13.48 -25.29 -4.98
CA ARG A 69 13.23 -26.72 -5.22
C ARG A 69 12.01 -27.27 -4.47
N ALA A 70 11.13 -26.40 -4.02
CA ALA A 70 9.89 -26.71 -3.34
C ALA A 70 8.95 -25.49 -3.40
N VAL A 71 7.66 -25.73 -3.32
CA VAL A 71 6.67 -24.68 -3.10
C VAL A 71 6.76 -24.23 -1.64
N ILE A 72 7.37 -23.08 -1.40
CA ILE A 72 7.50 -22.47 -0.07
C ILE A 72 6.14 -21.97 0.44
N HIS A 73 6.04 -21.66 1.75
CA HIS A 73 4.75 -21.32 2.34
C HIS A 73 4.17 -20.02 1.78
N GLU A 74 4.99 -19.02 1.46
CA GLU A 74 4.53 -17.74 0.90
C GLU A 74 3.85 -17.91 -0.47
N ILE A 75 4.31 -18.87 -1.30
CA ILE A 75 3.65 -19.23 -2.56
C ILE A 75 2.27 -19.85 -2.28
N ARG A 76 2.18 -20.74 -1.29
CA ARG A 76 0.92 -21.38 -0.92
C ARG A 76 -0.07 -20.37 -0.35
N GLU A 77 0.39 -19.49 0.50
CA GLU A 77 -0.38 -18.39 1.07
C GLU A 77 -0.94 -17.51 -0.04
N MET A 78 -0.12 -17.05 -0.98
CA MET A 78 -0.56 -16.27 -2.15
C MET A 78 -1.67 -16.99 -2.94
N GLN A 79 -1.53 -18.31 -3.15
CA GLN A 79 -2.53 -19.11 -3.84
C GLN A 79 -3.85 -19.19 -3.06
N ILE A 80 -3.77 -19.41 -1.75
CA ILE A 80 -4.95 -19.52 -0.86
C ILE A 80 -5.69 -18.18 -0.73
N MET A 81 -4.98 -17.06 -0.69
CA MET A 81 -5.56 -15.72 -0.65
C MET A 81 -6.44 -15.42 -1.87
N ASN A 82 -6.17 -16.05 -3.01
CA ASN A 82 -6.92 -15.89 -4.24
C ASN A 82 -7.08 -14.42 -4.67
N MET A 83 -5.98 -13.66 -4.58
CA MET A 83 -5.88 -12.25 -4.97
C MET A 83 -4.82 -12.06 -6.08
N GLY A 84 -4.82 -12.93 -7.09
CA GLY A 84 -3.85 -12.92 -8.18
C GLY A 84 -2.43 -13.16 -7.67
N ASN A 85 -1.51 -12.28 -8.07
CA ASN A 85 -0.11 -12.30 -7.63
C ASN A 85 0.16 -11.45 -6.38
N TYR A 86 -0.86 -10.93 -5.72
CA TYR A 86 -0.71 -10.16 -4.49
C TYR A 86 -0.48 -11.08 -3.28
N ALA A 87 0.75 -11.13 -2.79
CA ALA A 87 1.17 -12.01 -1.70
C ALA A 87 1.28 -11.24 -0.39
N HIS A 88 0.16 -10.87 0.22
CA HIS A 88 0.10 -10.04 1.43
C HIS A 88 0.82 -10.67 2.64
N GLY A 89 0.95 -11.98 2.68
CA GLY A 89 1.65 -12.70 3.74
C GLY A 89 3.14 -12.35 3.86
N ASN A 90 3.71 -11.66 2.86
CA ASN A 90 5.11 -11.22 2.90
C ASN A 90 5.25 -9.70 2.63
N GLN A 91 6.22 -9.05 3.31
CA GLN A 91 6.38 -7.60 3.38
C GLN A 91 6.70 -6.90 2.05
N PRO A 92 7.41 -7.49 1.08
CA PRO A 92 7.83 -6.81 -0.14
C PRO A 92 6.70 -6.13 -0.92
N ILE A 93 5.44 -6.60 -0.77
CA ILE A 93 4.31 -6.07 -1.52
C ILE A 93 3.28 -5.31 -0.68
N GLN A 94 3.35 -5.37 0.65
CA GLN A 94 2.29 -4.83 1.54
C GLN A 94 2.00 -3.34 1.31
N HIS A 95 3.01 -2.54 1.00
CA HIS A 95 2.89 -1.09 0.73
C HIS A 95 2.27 -0.78 -0.64
N MET A 96 2.29 -1.72 -1.58
CA MET A 96 1.86 -1.52 -2.97
C MET A 96 0.45 -0.95 -3.07
N LEU A 97 -0.48 -1.38 -2.21
CA LEU A 97 -1.87 -0.92 -2.22
C LEU A 97 -1.98 0.60 -2.11
N TYR A 98 -1.07 1.22 -1.37
CA TYR A 98 -1.04 2.67 -1.15
C TYR A 98 -0.49 3.44 -2.36
N MET A 99 0.20 2.78 -3.30
CA MET A 99 0.83 3.44 -4.45
C MET A 99 -0.17 4.02 -5.45
N TYR A 100 -1.43 3.58 -5.45
CA TYR A 100 -2.51 4.22 -6.22
C TYR A 100 -2.72 5.71 -5.86
N ASN A 101 -2.31 6.13 -4.65
CA ASN A 101 -2.36 7.54 -4.23
C ASN A 101 -1.40 8.44 -5.02
N TYR A 102 -0.31 7.88 -5.53
CA TYR A 102 0.70 8.59 -6.34
C TYR A 102 0.29 8.69 -7.81
N SER A 103 -0.52 7.75 -8.28
CA SER A 103 -0.95 7.67 -9.68
C SER A 103 -2.31 8.33 -9.95
N GLY A 104 -2.93 8.95 -8.93
CA GLY A 104 -4.18 9.67 -9.07
C GLY A 104 -5.44 8.80 -9.03
N GLN A 105 -5.35 7.58 -8.49
CA GLN A 105 -6.49 6.68 -8.31
C GLN A 105 -6.66 6.23 -6.84
N PRO A 106 -6.73 7.17 -5.86
CA PRO A 106 -6.76 6.85 -4.43
C PRO A 106 -7.94 5.95 -4.03
N TRP A 107 -9.03 5.95 -4.78
CA TRP A 107 -10.17 5.06 -4.52
C TRP A 107 -9.83 3.58 -4.71
N LYS A 108 -8.86 3.24 -5.58
CA LYS A 108 -8.39 1.86 -5.71
C LYS A 108 -7.59 1.42 -4.49
N ALA A 109 -6.77 2.31 -3.91
CA ALA A 109 -6.13 2.03 -2.62
C ALA A 109 -7.18 1.73 -1.55
N GLN A 110 -8.21 2.57 -1.43
CA GLN A 110 -9.31 2.39 -0.47
C GLN A 110 -10.03 1.05 -0.68
N HIS A 111 -10.26 0.65 -1.93
CA HIS A 111 -10.87 -0.63 -2.26
C HIS A 111 -10.00 -1.81 -1.80
N TRP A 112 -8.76 -1.86 -2.27
CA TRP A 112 -7.90 -3.01 -2.04
C TRP A 112 -7.45 -3.14 -0.58
N ILE A 113 -7.21 -2.04 0.13
CA ILE A 113 -6.89 -2.07 1.56
C ILE A 113 -8.05 -2.71 2.33
N ARG A 114 -9.31 -2.34 2.06
CA ARG A 114 -10.46 -2.96 2.71
C ARG A 114 -10.63 -4.42 2.32
N GLU A 115 -10.45 -4.78 1.06
CA GLU A 115 -10.48 -6.18 0.61
C GLU A 115 -9.46 -7.04 1.36
N VAL A 116 -8.23 -6.54 1.52
CA VAL A 116 -7.18 -7.23 2.28
C VAL A 116 -7.56 -7.36 3.75
N MET A 117 -8.00 -6.29 4.40
CA MET A 117 -8.37 -6.32 5.82
C MET A 117 -9.55 -7.25 6.08
N ASP A 118 -10.56 -7.24 5.20
CA ASP A 118 -11.77 -8.05 5.38
C ASP A 118 -11.53 -9.54 5.10
N LYS A 119 -10.60 -9.88 4.18
CA LYS A 119 -10.39 -11.26 3.73
C LYS A 119 -9.23 -11.97 4.38
N LEU A 120 -8.17 -11.23 4.72
CA LEU A 120 -6.89 -11.82 5.08
C LEU A 120 -6.54 -11.70 6.56
N TYR A 121 -7.41 -11.08 7.36
CA TYR A 121 -7.26 -10.96 8.80
C TYR A 121 -8.49 -11.47 9.51
N THR A 122 -8.30 -12.26 10.54
CA THR A 122 -9.40 -12.79 11.38
C THR A 122 -9.08 -12.61 12.87
N PRO A 123 -10.08 -12.58 13.76
CA PRO A 123 -9.85 -12.51 15.21
C PRO A 123 -9.48 -13.86 15.85
N ALA A 124 -9.01 -14.82 15.06
CA ALA A 124 -8.56 -16.12 15.52
C ALA A 124 -7.07 -16.11 15.92
N PRO A 125 -6.59 -17.10 16.70
CA PRO A 125 -5.17 -17.21 17.05
C PRO A 125 -4.22 -17.33 15.85
N ASP A 126 -4.71 -17.87 14.74
CA ASP A 126 -4.05 -18.00 13.43
C ASP A 126 -4.55 -16.93 12.43
N GLY A 127 -4.88 -15.74 12.92
CA GLY A 127 -5.60 -14.71 12.19
C GLY A 127 -4.82 -13.93 11.13
N TYR A 128 -3.54 -14.22 10.92
CA TYR A 128 -2.73 -13.64 9.86
C TYR A 128 -2.67 -14.56 8.63
N CYS A 129 -2.57 -13.97 7.46
CA CYS A 129 -2.49 -14.71 6.20
C CYS A 129 -1.08 -15.20 5.85
N GLY A 130 -0.11 -14.96 6.69
CA GLY A 130 1.30 -15.31 6.61
C GLY A 130 1.96 -15.05 7.96
N ASP A 131 3.29 -14.98 7.98
CA ASP A 131 4.02 -14.72 9.20
C ASP A 131 3.80 -13.30 9.72
N GLU A 132 3.80 -13.15 11.05
CA GLU A 132 3.61 -11.85 11.70
C GLU A 132 4.85 -10.94 11.56
N ASP A 133 6.05 -11.56 11.52
CA ASP A 133 7.33 -10.93 11.22
C ASP A 133 7.72 -9.76 12.13
N ASN A 134 7.79 -10.05 13.43
CA ASN A 134 8.27 -9.12 14.45
C ASN A 134 7.54 -7.76 14.47
N GLY A 135 6.25 -7.76 14.22
CA GLY A 135 5.41 -6.57 14.29
C GLY A 135 5.02 -5.97 12.94
N GLN A 136 5.61 -6.39 11.81
CA GLN A 136 5.32 -5.77 10.51
C GLN A 136 3.88 -5.99 10.08
N THR A 137 3.38 -7.22 10.12
CA THR A 137 2.02 -7.55 9.68
C THR A 137 0.97 -6.99 10.62
N SER A 138 1.22 -7.01 11.94
CA SER A 138 0.38 -6.34 12.94
C SER A 138 0.35 -4.82 12.73
N ALA A 139 1.50 -4.20 12.53
CA ALA A 139 1.61 -2.76 12.31
C ALA A 139 0.89 -2.34 11.03
N TRP A 140 1.01 -3.12 9.95
CA TRP A 140 0.28 -2.84 8.71
C TRP A 140 -1.23 -2.81 8.97
N TYR A 141 -1.77 -3.79 9.69
CA TYR A 141 -3.20 -3.83 10.02
C TYR A 141 -3.63 -2.62 10.87
N VAL A 142 -2.89 -2.32 11.93
CA VAL A 142 -3.23 -1.22 12.86
C VAL A 142 -3.19 0.13 12.14
N PHE A 143 -2.14 0.42 11.37
CA PHE A 143 -2.06 1.64 10.57
C PHE A 143 -3.15 1.72 9.51
N SER A 144 -3.39 0.63 8.78
CA SER A 144 -4.45 0.57 7.78
C SER A 144 -5.83 0.78 8.38
N ALA A 145 -6.08 0.23 9.58
CA ALA A 145 -7.33 0.44 10.32
C ALA A 145 -7.53 1.90 10.73
N MET A 146 -6.45 2.62 11.04
CA MET A 146 -6.49 4.08 11.27
C MET A 146 -6.76 4.88 9.99
N GLY A 147 -6.56 4.27 8.83
CA GLY A 147 -6.80 4.88 7.53
C GLY A 147 -5.57 5.52 6.86
N PHE A 148 -4.35 5.17 7.30
CA PHE A 148 -3.11 5.65 6.70
C PHE A 148 -1.95 4.68 6.97
N TYR A 149 -0.84 4.82 6.24
CA TYR A 149 0.34 3.95 6.36
C TYR A 149 1.63 4.71 6.01
N PRO A 150 2.75 4.52 6.73
CA PRO A 150 4.05 5.13 6.43
C PRO A 150 4.73 4.38 5.26
N VAL A 151 4.40 4.74 4.02
CA VAL A 151 4.90 4.05 2.82
C VAL A 151 6.39 4.26 2.62
N CYS A 152 6.89 5.48 2.81
CA CYS A 152 8.29 5.84 2.56
C CYS A 152 9.04 6.09 3.87
N PRO A 153 9.86 5.16 4.37
CA PRO A 153 10.75 5.42 5.49
C PRO A 153 11.68 6.60 5.17
N GLY A 154 11.81 7.55 6.12
CA GLY A 154 12.64 8.74 5.96
C GLY A 154 11.89 9.98 5.47
N THR A 155 10.59 9.88 5.18
CA THR A 155 9.69 11.02 5.06
C THR A 155 8.84 11.15 6.33
N ASP A 156 8.21 12.31 6.52
CA ASP A 156 7.28 12.56 7.61
C ASP A 156 5.82 12.32 7.20
N GLU A 157 5.59 11.64 6.07
CA GLU A 157 4.27 11.44 5.50
C GLU A 157 3.69 10.06 5.79
N TYR A 158 2.38 10.04 6.07
CA TYR A 158 1.54 8.85 6.16
C TYR A 158 0.55 8.89 5.00
N VAL A 159 0.66 7.94 4.07
CA VAL A 159 -0.19 7.87 2.89
C VAL A 159 -1.58 7.35 3.26
N LEU A 160 -2.64 7.99 2.75
CA LEU A 160 -4.01 7.66 3.11
C LEU A 160 -4.46 6.33 2.48
N GLY A 161 -5.14 5.54 3.30
CA GLY A 161 -5.98 4.43 2.92
C GLY A 161 -7.45 4.79 3.13
N THR A 162 -8.13 4.02 3.97
CA THR A 162 -9.51 4.24 4.38
C THR A 162 -9.72 3.73 5.81
N PRO A 163 -10.39 4.47 6.70
CA PRO A 163 -10.58 4.02 8.08
C PRO A 163 -11.41 2.74 8.13
N TYR A 164 -11.08 1.85 9.05
CA TYR A 164 -11.81 0.58 9.25
C TYR A 164 -12.93 0.73 10.28
N PHE A 165 -12.70 1.48 11.34
CA PHE A 165 -13.64 1.69 12.42
C PHE A 165 -14.38 3.02 12.31
N LYS A 166 -15.53 3.13 12.97
CA LYS A 166 -16.33 4.37 13.02
C LYS A 166 -15.68 5.46 13.84
N GLU A 167 -14.95 5.09 14.87
CA GLU A 167 -14.19 6.01 15.73
C GLU A 167 -12.93 5.32 16.27
N MET A 168 -11.83 6.06 16.29
CA MET A 168 -10.58 5.69 16.95
C MET A 168 -9.97 6.91 17.63
N LYS A 169 -9.29 6.68 18.77
CA LYS A 169 -8.55 7.71 19.50
C LYS A 169 -7.15 7.22 19.80
N LEU A 170 -6.16 8.01 19.42
CA LEU A 170 -4.77 7.78 19.75
C LEU A 170 -4.37 8.79 20.83
N HIS A 171 -3.99 8.29 22.00
CA HIS A 171 -3.42 9.10 23.06
C HIS A 171 -1.90 9.13 22.88
N LEU A 172 -1.38 10.30 22.57
CA LEU A 172 0.03 10.50 22.30
C LEU A 172 0.81 10.72 23.60
N GLU A 173 2.09 10.37 23.63
CA GLU A 173 2.98 10.56 24.78
C GLU A 173 3.10 12.02 25.23
N ASN A 174 2.93 12.97 24.31
CA ASN A 174 2.93 14.42 24.59
C ASN A 174 1.61 14.92 25.21
N GLY A 175 0.69 14.02 25.59
CA GLY A 175 -0.61 14.33 26.20
C GLY A 175 -1.69 14.77 25.21
N LYS A 176 -1.39 14.89 23.93
CA LYS A 176 -2.36 15.23 22.90
C LYS A 176 -3.13 13.99 22.43
N THR A 177 -4.22 14.20 21.71
CA THR A 177 -5.06 13.12 21.18
C THR A 177 -5.30 13.34 19.69
N VAL A 178 -5.19 12.26 18.90
CA VAL A 178 -5.70 12.20 17.53
C VAL A 178 -7.03 11.48 17.57
N THR A 179 -8.08 12.11 17.10
CA THR A 179 -9.42 11.52 16.95
C THR A 179 -9.68 11.28 15.46
N ILE A 180 -9.99 10.04 15.12
CA ILE A 180 -10.35 9.62 13.76
C ILE A 180 -11.82 9.23 13.79
N SER A 181 -12.65 9.88 12.98
CA SER A 181 -14.10 9.71 12.98
C SER A 181 -14.62 9.42 11.57
N ALA A 182 -15.33 8.31 11.42
CA ALA A 182 -16.01 7.89 10.20
C ALA A 182 -17.39 7.31 10.55
N PRO A 183 -18.33 8.11 11.09
CA PRO A 183 -19.55 7.62 11.75
C PRO A 183 -20.48 6.83 10.82
N ASN A 184 -20.41 7.07 9.52
CA ASN A 184 -21.19 6.35 8.51
C ASN A 184 -20.38 5.26 7.78
N ASN A 185 -19.21 4.85 8.32
CA ASN A 185 -18.43 3.73 7.80
C ASN A 185 -19.19 2.40 7.97
N GLY A 186 -19.04 1.51 7.01
CA GLY A 186 -19.67 0.19 6.97
C GLY A 186 -19.07 -0.70 5.91
N ASP A 187 -19.50 -1.95 5.83
CA ASP A 187 -18.92 -2.95 4.93
C ASP A 187 -19.02 -2.55 3.46
N ASP A 188 -20.12 -1.88 3.07
CA ASP A 188 -20.36 -1.37 1.73
C ASP A 188 -19.84 0.06 1.52
N LYS A 189 -19.50 0.81 2.60
CA LYS A 189 -19.10 2.23 2.54
C LYS A 189 -17.60 2.38 2.79
N ARG A 190 -16.81 1.95 1.84
CA ARG A 190 -15.35 1.92 1.92
C ARG A 190 -14.63 3.10 1.28
N TYR A 191 -15.36 3.96 0.55
CA TYR A 191 -14.74 5.06 -0.21
C TYR A 191 -14.92 6.39 0.52
N ILE A 192 -13.84 7.17 0.56
CA ILE A 192 -13.85 8.52 1.14
C ILE A 192 -14.49 9.49 0.14
N SER A 193 -15.67 10.02 0.47
CA SER A 193 -16.31 11.07 -0.33
C SER A 193 -15.81 12.46 0.06
N LEU A 194 -15.54 12.69 1.35
CA LEU A 194 -14.99 13.92 1.91
C LEU A 194 -14.10 13.58 3.11
N MET A 195 -13.03 14.34 3.28
CA MET A 195 -12.19 14.31 4.48
C MET A 195 -11.98 15.72 5.00
N THR A 196 -11.98 15.89 6.33
CA THR A 196 -11.56 17.13 6.98
C THR A 196 -10.45 16.85 7.99
N LEU A 197 -9.53 17.78 8.09
CA LEU A 197 -8.50 17.84 9.12
C LEU A 197 -8.73 19.10 9.97
N ASN A 198 -8.99 18.92 11.26
CA ASN A 198 -9.29 20.01 12.19
C ASN A 198 -10.42 20.93 11.68
N GLY A 199 -11.47 20.33 11.12
CA GLY A 199 -12.67 21.01 10.62
C GLY A 199 -12.52 21.68 9.24
N LYS A 200 -11.34 21.63 8.61
CA LYS A 200 -11.11 22.16 7.27
C LYS A 200 -11.07 21.02 6.25
N GLU A 201 -11.65 21.25 5.07
CA GLU A 201 -11.56 20.28 3.97
C GLU A 201 -10.11 19.95 3.64
N TYR A 202 -9.85 18.65 3.46
CA TYR A 202 -8.51 18.11 3.24
C TYR A 202 -8.51 17.16 2.03
N THR A 203 -7.90 17.58 0.94
CA THR A 203 -7.89 16.84 -0.34
C THR A 203 -6.67 15.96 -0.52
N LYS A 204 -5.58 16.23 0.19
CA LYS A 204 -4.32 15.48 0.07
C LYS A 204 -4.52 13.99 0.36
N ASN A 205 -3.66 13.18 -0.24
CA ASN A 205 -3.62 11.73 -0.03
C ASN A 205 -2.58 11.30 1.02
N TYR A 206 -2.17 12.21 1.88
CA TYR A 206 -1.24 11.95 2.98
C TYR A 206 -1.52 12.89 4.15
N LEU A 207 -1.06 12.49 5.33
CA LEU A 207 -0.96 13.30 6.54
C LEU A 207 0.52 13.45 6.89
N THR A 208 0.93 14.57 7.48
CA THR A 208 2.28 14.71 8.00
C THR A 208 2.37 14.22 9.45
N HIS A 209 3.55 13.78 9.87
CA HIS A 209 3.81 13.44 11.27
C HIS A 209 3.46 14.61 12.21
N GLN A 210 3.77 15.85 11.78
CA GLN A 210 3.46 17.05 12.54
C GLN A 210 1.96 17.28 12.71
N ASP A 211 1.13 16.96 11.68
CA ASP A 211 -0.33 17.02 11.79
C ASP A 211 -0.82 16.15 12.95
N LEU A 212 -0.29 14.93 13.06
CA LEU A 212 -0.66 13.99 14.10
C LEU A 212 -0.13 14.41 15.48
N MET A 213 1.17 14.77 15.57
CA MET A 213 1.82 15.11 16.85
C MET A 213 1.29 16.40 17.49
N ASN A 214 0.64 17.26 16.71
CA ASN A 214 -0.05 18.44 17.25
C ASN A 214 -1.40 18.11 17.91
N GLY A 215 -1.84 16.85 17.81
CA GLY A 215 -3.21 16.44 18.05
C GLY A 215 -4.09 16.83 16.85
N ALA A 216 -4.98 15.94 16.46
CA ALA A 216 -5.81 16.14 15.28
C ALA A 216 -7.22 15.61 15.47
N THR A 217 -8.18 16.26 14.78
CA THR A 217 -9.50 15.69 14.50
C THR A 217 -9.59 15.42 13.01
N ILE A 218 -9.59 14.15 12.65
CA ILE A 218 -9.67 13.66 11.27
C ILE A 218 -11.08 13.08 11.09
N SER A 219 -11.85 13.67 10.18
CA SER A 219 -13.22 13.21 9.94
C SER A 219 -13.40 12.79 8.50
N PHE A 220 -14.01 11.62 8.32
CA PHE A 220 -14.29 11.03 7.02
C PHE A 220 -15.80 10.92 6.80
N LYS A 221 -16.25 11.34 5.64
CA LYS A 221 -17.56 10.97 5.12
C LYS A 221 -17.35 9.85 4.11
N MET A 222 -17.90 8.67 4.41
CA MET A 222 -17.74 7.48 3.59
C MET A 222 -18.91 7.32 2.61
N ASP A 223 -18.66 6.63 1.50
CA ASP A 223 -19.67 6.34 0.47
C ASP A 223 -19.49 4.91 -0.09
N VAL A 224 -20.54 4.40 -0.69
CA VAL A 224 -20.53 3.12 -1.44
C VAL A 224 -19.90 3.27 -2.82
N LYS A 225 -19.86 4.48 -3.36
CA LYS A 225 -19.29 4.79 -4.69
C LYS A 225 -17.95 5.51 -4.55
N PRO A 226 -16.95 5.16 -5.40
CA PRO A 226 -15.67 5.84 -5.39
C PRO A 226 -15.81 7.31 -5.81
N ASN A 227 -15.20 8.21 -5.04
CA ASN A 227 -15.01 9.59 -5.46
C ASN A 227 -13.74 9.70 -6.32
N GLN A 228 -13.92 9.75 -7.64
CA GLN A 228 -12.83 9.80 -8.61
C GLN A 228 -12.28 11.22 -8.83
N GLN A 229 -12.72 12.20 -8.05
CA GLN A 229 -12.25 13.58 -8.13
C GLN A 229 -11.39 13.98 -6.93
N ARG A 230 -11.55 13.30 -5.77
CA ARG A 230 -10.78 13.58 -4.57
C ARG A 230 -9.36 13.07 -4.70
N GLY A 231 -8.37 13.89 -4.32
CA GLY A 231 -6.97 13.49 -4.24
C GLY A 231 -6.32 13.22 -5.61
N THR A 232 -6.82 13.86 -6.68
CA THR A 232 -6.34 13.63 -8.05
C THR A 232 -5.47 14.75 -8.60
N LYS A 233 -5.39 15.87 -7.89
CA LYS A 233 -4.55 17.01 -8.27
C LYS A 233 -3.10 16.74 -7.90
N GLU A 234 -2.16 17.32 -8.63
CA GLU A 234 -0.71 17.14 -8.40
C GLU A 234 -0.29 17.51 -6.96
N GLY A 235 -0.88 18.56 -6.38
CA GLY A 235 -0.62 18.98 -5.00
C GLY A 235 -1.21 18.07 -3.91
N ASP A 236 -2.01 17.09 -4.30
CA ASP A 236 -2.63 16.12 -3.38
C ASP A 236 -1.79 14.84 -3.22
N PHE A 237 -0.79 14.62 -4.09
CA PHE A 237 0.01 13.39 -4.10
C PHE A 237 1.04 13.39 -2.98
N PRO A 238 1.36 12.21 -2.40
CA PRO A 238 2.43 12.08 -1.42
C PRO A 238 3.80 12.38 -2.03
N TYR A 239 4.80 12.50 -1.15
CA TYR A 239 6.18 12.74 -1.54
C TYR A 239 6.71 11.68 -2.52
N SER A 240 7.49 12.14 -3.49
CA SER A 240 8.30 11.31 -4.36
C SER A 240 9.57 12.06 -4.75
N PHE A 241 10.71 11.39 -4.69
CA PHE A 241 12.04 11.99 -4.87
C PHE A 241 12.19 12.73 -6.22
N SER A 242 11.70 12.14 -7.31
CA SER A 242 11.75 12.77 -8.64
C SER A 242 11.05 14.13 -8.71
N ASN A 243 10.08 14.40 -7.82
CA ASN A 243 9.35 15.66 -7.81
C ASN A 243 10.20 16.83 -7.27
N GLU A 244 11.29 16.57 -6.54
CA GLU A 244 12.21 17.62 -6.11
C GLU A 244 12.92 18.32 -7.28
N PHE A 245 13.12 17.58 -8.36
CA PHE A 245 13.82 18.09 -9.55
C PHE A 245 12.88 18.74 -10.57
N LYS A 246 11.58 18.39 -10.55
CA LYS A 246 10.57 19.00 -11.43
C LYS A 246 10.29 20.47 -11.08
N LYS A 247 10.47 20.86 -9.82
CA LYS A 247 10.25 22.25 -9.34
C LYS A 247 11.36 23.23 -9.71
N LYS A 248 12.47 22.76 -10.31
CA LYS A 248 13.64 23.59 -10.66
C LYS A 248 13.72 23.94 -12.15
N LYS A 249 12.75 23.54 -12.95
CA LYS A 249 12.61 23.92 -14.36
C LYS A 249 11.47 24.92 -14.55
#